data_4d0b96231e5d0e934bccee19f9c759c7
#
_entry.id   4d0b96231e5d0e934bccee19f9c759c7
#
_cell.length_a   1.000
_cell.length_b   1.000
_cell.length_c   1.000
_cell.angle_alpha   90.00
_cell.angle_beta   90.00
_cell.angle_gamma   90.00
#
_symmetry.space_group_name_H-M   'P 1'
#
loop_
_entity.id
_entity.type
_entity.pdbx_description
1 polymer ?
#
loop_
_entity_poly.entity_id
_entity_poly.type
_entity_poly.pdbx_seq_one_letter_code
_entity_poly.pdbx_strand_id
1 'polypeptide(L)'
;MRIYKLGVIGKPIGHSLSPKIHNLFAQQTGIKIDYQPYQVSPDALDIFIRDFFNNGGDGLNITLPHKIACIESADDKSALVKKIGAANILIHNKDSNKIIADSTDGNGFVEDLHCKAIKLAQTNVLILGGGGAAQSIIPAIQNEKPANIFIDNRSPGKIQPVIERYLSSGDNNDGPFSSLSDLKSFSGTSHIKQGM
;
A
#
# COMPACT_ATOMS: atom_id res chain seq x y z
N MET A 1 -21.02 25.33 3.37
CA MET A 1 -19.77 24.58 3.71
C MET A 1 -19.83 23.26 2.96
N ARG A 2 -18.79 22.90 2.19
CA ARG A 2 -18.76 21.68 1.37
C ARG A 2 -18.65 20.45 2.27
N ILE A 3 -19.36 19.36 1.92
CA ILE A 3 -19.19 18.04 2.52
C ILE A 3 -18.40 17.19 1.53
N TYR A 4 -17.27 16.64 1.95
CA TYR A 4 -16.47 15.75 1.13
C TYR A 4 -17.03 14.31 1.21
N LYS A 5 -17.30 13.71 0.05
CA LYS A 5 -17.76 12.34 -0.07
C LYS A 5 -16.57 11.39 -0.20
N LEU A 6 -16.31 10.64 0.86
CA LEU A 6 -15.14 9.77 1.01
C LEU A 6 -15.56 8.34 1.34
N GLY A 7 -14.64 7.40 1.21
CA GLY A 7 -14.91 6.04 1.65
C GLY A 7 -13.70 5.15 1.70
N VAL A 8 -13.91 3.90 2.15
CA VAL A 8 -12.94 2.83 2.06
C VAL A 8 -13.57 1.63 1.37
N ILE A 9 -12.87 1.07 0.39
CA ILE A 9 -13.28 -0.17 -0.30
C ILE A 9 -12.36 -1.33 0.02
N GLY A 10 -12.99 -2.51 0.24
CA GLY A 10 -12.29 -3.76 0.54
C GLY A 10 -13.27 -4.94 0.61
N LYS A 11 -12.72 -6.16 0.83
CA LYS A 11 -13.54 -7.36 1.03
C LYS A 11 -12.76 -8.40 1.85
N PRO A 12 -13.17 -8.68 3.12
CA PRO A 12 -14.25 -8.01 3.86
C PRO A 12 -13.87 -6.60 4.32
N ILE A 13 -14.84 -5.72 4.62
CA ILE A 13 -14.60 -4.34 5.05
C ILE A 13 -15.33 -3.96 6.36
N GLY A 14 -16.24 -4.80 6.83
CA GLY A 14 -17.10 -4.48 7.98
C GLY A 14 -16.37 -4.18 9.30
N HIS A 15 -15.12 -4.61 9.43
CA HIS A 15 -14.29 -4.37 10.63
C HIS A 15 -13.36 -3.16 10.49
N SER A 16 -13.46 -2.40 9.40
CA SER A 16 -12.58 -1.25 9.16
C SER A 16 -12.80 -0.15 10.19
N LEU A 17 -11.73 0.32 10.81
CA LEU A 17 -11.72 1.48 11.69
C LEU A 17 -11.61 2.81 10.94
N SER A 18 -11.40 2.78 9.63
CA SER A 18 -11.22 3.99 8.81
C SER A 18 -12.37 4.99 8.95
N PRO A 19 -13.66 4.60 8.96
CA PRO A 19 -14.75 5.55 9.17
C PRO A 19 -14.64 6.29 10.50
N LYS A 20 -14.31 5.58 11.58
CA LYS A 20 -14.15 6.18 12.91
C LYS A 20 -12.98 7.16 12.95
N ILE A 21 -11.83 6.76 12.39
CA ILE A 21 -10.60 7.56 12.38
C ILE A 21 -10.81 8.84 11.56
N HIS A 22 -11.35 8.74 10.35
CA HIS A 22 -11.59 9.90 9.50
C HIS A 22 -12.63 10.86 10.06
N ASN A 23 -13.66 10.36 10.76
CA ASN A 23 -14.61 11.21 11.47
C ASN A 23 -13.95 11.97 12.64
N LEU A 24 -12.99 11.36 13.35
CA LEU A 24 -12.23 12.06 14.39
C LEU A 24 -11.34 13.16 13.77
N PHE A 25 -10.67 12.87 12.66
CA PHE A 25 -9.90 13.89 11.92
C PHE A 25 -10.78 15.04 11.43
N ALA A 26 -11.97 14.72 10.93
CA ALA A 26 -12.94 15.73 10.50
C ALA A 26 -13.35 16.66 11.64
N GLN A 27 -13.59 16.12 12.84
CA GLN A 27 -13.90 16.91 14.03
C GLN A 27 -12.72 17.81 14.43
N GLN A 28 -11.48 17.29 14.41
CA GLN A 28 -10.29 18.06 14.78
C GLN A 28 -9.99 19.20 13.78
N THR A 29 -10.26 18.99 12.50
CA THR A 29 -9.94 19.95 11.44
C THR A 29 -11.10 20.87 11.08
N GLY A 30 -12.30 20.63 11.60
CA GLY A 30 -13.52 21.36 11.22
C GLY A 30 -14.02 21.09 9.79
N ILE A 31 -13.45 20.08 9.12
CA ILE A 31 -13.84 19.66 7.76
C ILE A 31 -15.06 18.75 7.85
N LYS A 32 -16.08 18.99 7.02
CA LYS A 32 -17.25 18.10 6.94
C LYS A 32 -17.01 16.99 5.94
N ILE A 33 -17.18 15.73 6.37
CA ILE A 33 -17.05 14.56 5.53
C ILE A 33 -18.29 13.66 5.65
N ASP A 34 -18.60 12.93 4.57
CA ASP A 34 -19.40 11.71 4.56
C ASP A 34 -18.46 10.56 4.19
N TYR A 35 -18.05 9.77 5.19
CA TYR A 35 -17.08 8.70 5.01
C TYR A 35 -17.73 7.34 5.26
N GLN A 36 -17.84 6.50 4.22
CA GLN A 36 -18.54 5.22 4.26
C GLN A 36 -17.62 4.02 3.93
N PRO A 37 -17.81 2.85 4.57
CA PRO A 37 -17.20 1.61 4.15
C PRO A 37 -18.03 0.95 3.03
N TYR A 38 -17.34 0.48 1.97
CA TYR A 38 -17.99 -0.20 0.85
C TYR A 38 -17.38 -1.59 0.65
N GLN A 39 -18.21 -2.62 0.75
CA GLN A 39 -17.79 -3.98 0.43
C GLN A 39 -17.95 -4.23 -1.06
N VAL A 40 -16.83 -4.30 -1.77
CA VAL A 40 -16.80 -4.44 -3.23
C VAL A 40 -16.10 -5.75 -3.59
N SER A 41 -16.68 -6.52 -4.51
CA SER A 41 -16.02 -7.71 -5.06
C SER A 41 -15.03 -7.34 -6.16
N PRO A 42 -13.99 -8.17 -6.43
CA PRO A 42 -12.98 -7.85 -7.45
C PRO A 42 -13.56 -7.59 -8.84
N ASP A 43 -14.59 -8.33 -9.24
CA ASP A 43 -15.29 -8.22 -10.51
C ASP A 43 -16.12 -6.93 -10.65
N ALA A 44 -16.56 -6.34 -9.53
CA ALA A 44 -17.31 -5.09 -9.51
C ALA A 44 -16.42 -3.84 -9.28
N LEU A 45 -15.12 -4.01 -9.11
CA LEU A 45 -14.23 -2.95 -8.63
C LEU A 45 -14.22 -1.72 -9.55
N ASP A 46 -13.97 -1.90 -10.85
CA ASP A 46 -13.86 -0.79 -11.79
C ASP A 46 -15.19 -0.04 -11.93
N ILE A 47 -16.29 -0.76 -12.06
CA ILE A 47 -17.63 -0.17 -12.16
C ILE A 47 -17.92 0.66 -10.91
N PHE A 48 -17.66 0.11 -9.73
CA PHE A 48 -17.88 0.81 -8.46
C PHE A 48 -17.07 2.10 -8.35
N ILE A 49 -15.77 2.05 -8.70
CA ILE A 49 -14.87 3.22 -8.62
C ILE A 49 -15.37 4.32 -9.55
N ARG A 50 -15.69 4.00 -10.81
CA ARG A 50 -16.21 4.99 -11.78
C ARG A 50 -17.52 5.59 -11.32
N ASP A 51 -18.46 4.77 -10.88
CA ASP A 51 -19.76 5.23 -10.39
C ASP A 51 -19.62 6.11 -9.16
N PHE A 52 -18.74 5.76 -8.21
CA PHE A 52 -18.50 6.56 -7.02
C PHE A 52 -18.02 7.98 -7.38
N PHE A 53 -17.02 8.11 -8.26
CA PHE A 53 -16.50 9.40 -8.66
C PHE A 53 -17.44 10.19 -9.58
N ASN A 54 -18.16 9.53 -10.49
CA ASN A 54 -19.18 10.15 -11.34
C ASN A 54 -20.35 10.70 -10.49
N ASN A 55 -20.66 10.08 -9.37
CA ASN A 55 -21.69 10.52 -8.42
C ASN A 55 -21.13 11.47 -7.33
N GLY A 56 -20.06 12.20 -7.65
CA GLY A 56 -19.53 13.29 -6.82
C GLY A 56 -18.60 12.84 -5.70
N GLY A 57 -18.05 11.63 -5.74
CA GLY A 57 -17.01 11.18 -4.83
C GLY A 57 -15.76 12.06 -4.91
N ASP A 58 -15.11 12.28 -3.78
CA ASP A 58 -13.88 13.07 -3.67
C ASP A 58 -12.65 12.18 -3.47
N GLY A 59 -12.77 11.06 -2.77
CA GLY A 59 -11.66 10.15 -2.53
C GLY A 59 -12.07 8.80 -1.94
N LEU A 60 -11.27 7.78 -2.24
CA LEU A 60 -11.43 6.43 -1.75
C LEU A 60 -10.12 5.92 -1.15
N ASN A 61 -10.16 5.40 0.07
CA ASN A 61 -9.12 4.51 0.55
C ASN A 61 -9.34 3.11 0.00
N ILE A 62 -8.24 2.44 -0.34
CA ILE A 62 -8.25 1.11 -0.92
C ILE A 62 -7.54 0.14 0.02
N THR A 63 -8.22 -0.98 0.35
CA THR A 63 -7.58 -2.05 1.11
C THR A 63 -7.73 -3.41 0.41
N LEU A 64 -7.35 -4.49 1.07
CA LEU A 64 -7.42 -5.84 0.54
C LEU A 64 -8.83 -6.18 0.01
N PRO A 65 -8.92 -6.85 -1.15
CA PRO A 65 -7.82 -7.36 -2.00
C PRO A 65 -7.44 -6.40 -3.16
N HIS A 66 -7.86 -5.14 -3.14
CA HIS A 66 -7.98 -4.27 -4.32
C HIS A 66 -6.77 -3.38 -4.60
N LYS A 67 -5.76 -3.31 -3.71
CA LYS A 67 -4.62 -2.36 -3.82
C LYS A 67 -3.84 -2.42 -5.13
N ILE A 68 -3.77 -3.59 -5.77
CA ILE A 68 -3.09 -3.76 -7.06
C ILE A 68 -4.07 -3.46 -8.20
N ALA A 69 -5.27 -4.03 -8.16
CA ALA A 69 -6.22 -3.91 -9.26
C ALA A 69 -6.79 -2.49 -9.43
N CYS A 70 -6.94 -1.71 -8.36
CA CYS A 70 -7.54 -0.37 -8.42
C CYS A 70 -6.76 0.63 -9.26
N ILE A 71 -5.46 0.38 -9.53
CA ILE A 71 -4.63 1.28 -10.33
C ILE A 71 -5.05 1.34 -11.80
N GLU A 72 -5.78 0.32 -12.28
CA GLU A 72 -6.29 0.29 -13.64
C GLU A 72 -7.55 1.16 -13.82
N SER A 73 -8.25 1.48 -12.72
CA SER A 73 -9.39 2.40 -12.73
C SER A 73 -8.97 3.88 -12.61
N ALA A 74 -7.69 4.17 -12.40
CA ALA A 74 -7.18 5.52 -12.30
C ALA A 74 -6.74 6.06 -13.66
N ASP A 75 -7.04 7.35 -13.92
CA ASP A 75 -6.61 8.05 -15.14
C ASP A 75 -5.13 8.46 -15.07
N ASP A 76 -4.60 8.66 -13.85
CA ASP A 76 -3.19 8.97 -13.63
C ASP A 76 -2.67 8.27 -12.35
N LYS A 77 -1.36 8.08 -12.30
CA LYS A 77 -0.67 7.36 -11.22
C LYS A 77 0.50 8.20 -10.74
N SER A 78 0.64 8.39 -9.43
CA SER A 78 1.83 9.03 -8.87
C SER A 78 3.11 8.28 -9.26
N ALA A 79 4.26 8.95 -9.19
CA ALA A 79 5.55 8.31 -9.45
C ALA A 79 5.77 7.08 -8.54
N LEU A 80 5.32 7.19 -7.28
CA LEU A 80 5.39 6.08 -6.32
C LEU A 80 4.53 4.90 -6.80
N VAL A 81 3.28 5.12 -7.18
CA VAL A 81 2.38 4.05 -7.64
C VAL A 81 2.90 3.40 -8.93
N LYS A 82 3.48 4.17 -9.86
CA LYS A 82 4.15 3.62 -11.05
C LYS A 82 5.30 2.69 -10.67
N LYS A 83 6.06 3.03 -9.63
CA LYS A 83 7.17 2.22 -9.12
C LYS A 83 6.70 0.96 -8.40
N ILE A 84 5.70 1.06 -7.51
CA ILE A 84 5.28 -0.06 -6.63
C ILE A 84 4.21 -0.97 -7.26
N GLY A 85 3.41 -0.46 -8.19
CA GLY A 85 2.30 -1.21 -8.80
C GLY A 85 1.13 -1.48 -7.85
N ALA A 86 0.96 -0.64 -6.83
CA ALA A 86 -0.16 -0.73 -5.88
C ALA A 86 -0.54 0.67 -5.38
N ALA A 87 -1.81 0.87 -5.03
CA ALA A 87 -2.31 2.11 -4.45
C ALA A 87 -3.20 1.81 -3.24
N ASN A 88 -3.23 2.72 -2.27
CA ASN A 88 -4.17 2.67 -1.16
C ASN A 88 -5.10 3.90 -1.12
N ILE A 89 -4.94 4.82 -2.07
CA ILE A 89 -5.76 6.03 -2.23
C ILE A 89 -6.08 6.24 -3.70
N LEU A 90 -7.35 6.56 -3.98
CA LEU A 90 -7.80 7.18 -5.23
C LEU A 90 -8.41 8.54 -4.92
N ILE A 91 -7.98 9.57 -5.65
CA ILE A 91 -8.38 10.97 -5.42
C ILE A 91 -8.97 11.53 -6.71
N HIS A 92 -10.11 12.20 -6.63
CA HIS A 92 -10.66 12.97 -7.74
C HIS A 92 -10.02 14.37 -7.80
N ASN A 93 -9.14 14.56 -8.76
CA ASN A 93 -8.65 15.90 -9.08
C ASN A 93 -9.73 16.66 -9.87
N LYS A 94 -10.40 17.60 -9.21
CA LYS A 94 -11.53 18.35 -9.80
C LYS A 94 -11.11 19.29 -10.94
N ASP A 95 -9.87 19.80 -10.92
CA ASP A 95 -9.39 20.73 -11.93
C ASP A 95 -9.13 20.02 -13.27
N SER A 96 -8.56 18.82 -13.21
CA SER A 96 -8.32 18.00 -14.41
C SER A 96 -9.43 16.99 -14.70
N ASN A 97 -10.40 16.85 -13.80
CA ASN A 97 -11.46 15.83 -13.82
C ASN A 97 -10.91 14.39 -13.95
N LYS A 98 -9.78 14.12 -13.27
CA LYS A 98 -9.08 12.83 -13.32
C LYS A 98 -9.11 12.12 -11.97
N ILE A 99 -9.18 10.80 -12.02
CA ILE A 99 -8.93 9.92 -10.86
C ILE A 99 -7.42 9.66 -10.80
N ILE A 100 -6.79 10.05 -9.68
CA ILE A 100 -5.36 9.87 -9.44
C ILE A 100 -5.16 8.78 -8.40
N ALA A 101 -4.32 7.79 -8.71
CA ALA A 101 -3.90 6.75 -7.77
C ALA A 101 -2.62 7.16 -7.04
N ASP A 102 -2.61 7.00 -5.70
CA ASP A 102 -1.44 7.26 -4.87
C ASP A 102 -1.31 6.24 -3.73
N SER A 103 -0.19 6.27 -3.01
CA SER A 103 0.09 5.38 -1.88
C SER A 103 0.74 6.12 -0.72
N THR A 104 0.17 5.96 0.47
CA THR A 104 0.65 6.53 1.73
C THR A 104 1.07 5.48 2.75
N ASP A 105 0.87 4.19 2.46
CA ASP A 105 1.17 3.10 3.41
C ASP A 105 2.64 3.10 3.84
N GLY A 106 3.57 3.30 2.89
CA GLY A 106 4.99 3.27 3.16
C GLY A 106 5.42 4.39 4.10
N ASN A 107 5.00 5.61 3.83
CA ASN A 107 5.31 6.75 4.69
C ASN A 107 4.70 6.58 6.08
N GLY A 108 3.44 6.16 6.16
CA GLY A 108 2.77 5.91 7.44
C GLY A 108 3.45 4.81 8.25
N PHE A 109 3.93 3.75 7.60
CA PHE A 109 4.66 2.66 8.25
C PHE A 109 5.99 3.14 8.86
N VAL A 110 6.79 3.87 8.09
CA VAL A 110 8.09 4.38 8.55
C VAL A 110 7.91 5.41 9.67
N GLU A 111 6.90 6.29 9.56
CA GLU A 111 6.60 7.27 10.60
C GLU A 111 6.21 6.58 11.92
N ASP A 112 5.43 5.49 11.88
CA ASP A 112 5.09 4.70 13.08
C ASP A 112 6.34 4.05 13.71
N LEU A 113 7.30 3.58 12.89
CA LEU A 113 8.58 3.08 13.40
C LEU A 113 9.40 4.18 14.08
N HIS A 114 9.47 5.38 13.48
CA HIS A 114 10.16 6.53 14.05
C HIS A 114 9.54 6.96 15.40
N CYS A 115 8.20 7.01 15.49
CA CYS A 115 7.49 7.28 16.73
C CYS A 115 7.81 6.27 17.84
N LYS A 116 8.15 5.03 17.47
CA LYS A 116 8.56 3.97 18.39
C LYS A 116 10.08 3.89 18.62
N ALA A 117 10.84 4.86 18.09
CA ALA A 117 12.30 4.90 18.10
C ALA A 117 12.98 3.66 17.47
N ILE A 118 12.30 2.99 16.54
CA ILE A 118 12.83 1.87 15.77
C ILE A 118 13.57 2.41 14.55
N LYS A 119 14.87 2.12 14.45
CA LYS A 119 15.72 2.54 13.34
C LYS A 119 15.96 1.36 12.40
N LEU A 120 15.82 1.58 11.10
CA LEU A 120 16.08 0.58 10.07
C LEU A 120 17.49 0.71 9.46
N ALA A 121 18.16 1.85 9.62
CA ALA A 121 19.47 2.10 9.06
C ALA A 121 20.47 1.02 9.49
N GLN A 122 21.19 0.43 8.52
CA GLN A 122 22.18 -0.62 8.71
C GLN A 122 21.65 -1.91 9.35
N THR A 123 20.33 -2.14 9.34
CA THR A 123 19.71 -3.38 9.83
C THR A 123 19.38 -4.33 8.69
N ASN A 124 19.15 -5.60 9.01
CA ASN A 124 18.56 -6.57 8.10
C ASN A 124 17.04 -6.58 8.29
N VAL A 125 16.30 -6.33 7.23
CA VAL A 125 14.83 -6.29 7.24
C VAL A 125 14.30 -7.51 6.53
N LEU A 126 13.42 -8.28 7.17
CA LEU A 126 12.69 -9.40 6.57
C LEU A 126 11.21 -9.02 6.40
N ILE A 127 10.72 -9.08 5.17
CA ILE A 127 9.32 -8.84 4.83
C ILE A 127 8.64 -10.19 4.55
N LEU A 128 7.63 -10.54 5.33
CA LEU A 128 6.85 -11.76 5.13
C LEU A 128 5.57 -11.44 4.32
N GLY A 129 5.58 -11.86 3.06
CA GLY A 129 4.51 -11.62 2.09
C GLY A 129 4.91 -10.62 1.00
N GLY A 130 4.45 -10.86 -0.24
CA GLY A 130 4.71 -10.02 -1.43
C GLY A 130 3.46 -9.33 -2.00
N GLY A 131 2.40 -9.18 -1.20
CA GLY A 131 1.16 -8.53 -1.62
C GLY A 131 1.26 -7.00 -1.72
N GLY A 132 0.14 -6.36 -2.06
CA GLY A 132 0.08 -4.90 -2.23
C GLY A 132 0.58 -4.09 -1.03
N ALA A 133 0.32 -4.55 0.20
CA ALA A 133 0.84 -3.89 1.40
C ALA A 133 2.38 -3.95 1.48
N ALA A 134 2.97 -5.13 1.24
CA ALA A 134 4.43 -5.28 1.20
C ALA A 134 5.04 -4.38 0.12
N GLN A 135 4.47 -4.40 -1.09
CA GLN A 135 4.93 -3.56 -2.19
C GLN A 135 4.87 -2.06 -1.86
N SER A 136 3.85 -1.63 -1.13
CA SER A 136 3.68 -0.23 -0.75
C SER A 136 4.71 0.28 0.25
N ILE A 137 5.26 -0.59 1.13
CA ILE A 137 6.21 -0.18 2.18
C ILE A 137 7.68 -0.28 1.76
N ILE A 138 8.01 -1.12 0.77
CA ILE A 138 9.40 -1.36 0.34
C ILE A 138 10.17 -0.08 0.02
N PRO A 139 9.66 0.86 -0.81
CA PRO A 139 10.41 2.08 -1.12
C PRO A 139 10.68 2.95 0.10
N ALA A 140 9.73 3.04 1.02
CA ALA A 140 9.93 3.80 2.25
C ALA A 140 10.99 3.15 3.15
N ILE A 141 11.00 1.82 3.26
CA ILE A 141 12.04 1.07 3.95
C ILE A 141 13.41 1.28 3.29
N GLN A 142 13.49 1.26 1.94
CA GLN A 142 14.74 1.52 1.21
C GLN A 142 15.33 2.90 1.55
N ASN A 143 14.48 3.92 1.65
CA ASN A 143 14.90 5.28 2.00
C ASN A 143 15.54 5.37 3.40
N GLU A 144 15.21 4.46 4.30
CA GLU A 144 15.81 4.35 5.64
C GLU A 144 17.22 3.70 5.63
N LYS A 145 17.72 3.29 4.45
CA LYS A 145 19.06 2.72 4.24
C LYS A 145 19.35 1.48 5.12
N PRO A 146 18.50 0.45 5.11
CA PRO A 146 18.84 -0.82 5.75
C PRO A 146 20.05 -1.45 5.08
N ALA A 147 20.75 -2.34 5.79
CA ALA A 147 21.87 -3.11 5.21
C ALA A 147 21.33 -4.08 4.15
N ASN A 148 20.24 -4.79 4.45
CA ASN A 148 19.60 -5.73 3.51
C ASN A 148 18.07 -5.72 3.68
N ILE A 149 17.36 -6.01 2.59
CA ILE A 149 15.92 -6.28 2.58
C ILE A 149 15.69 -7.68 1.99
N PHE A 150 15.11 -8.55 2.78
CA PHE A 150 14.72 -9.89 2.37
C PHE A 150 13.20 -9.96 2.25
N ILE A 151 12.71 -10.66 1.23
CA ILE A 151 11.26 -10.87 1.07
C ILE A 151 11.01 -12.37 0.96
N ASP A 152 10.15 -12.90 1.80
CA ASP A 152 9.69 -14.29 1.72
C ASP A 152 8.16 -14.34 1.53
N ASN A 153 7.68 -15.38 0.84
CA ASN A 153 6.25 -15.57 0.59
C ASN A 153 5.92 -17.06 0.40
N ARG A 154 4.78 -17.45 0.91
CA ARG A 154 4.26 -18.82 0.74
C ARG A 154 4.25 -19.31 -0.71
N SER A 155 4.13 -18.42 -1.69
CA SER A 155 4.17 -18.74 -3.13
C SER A 155 5.36 -18.00 -3.76
N PRO A 156 6.54 -18.63 -3.89
CA PRO A 156 7.76 -17.97 -4.37
C PRO A 156 7.62 -17.33 -5.74
N GLY A 157 6.92 -17.96 -6.69
CA GLY A 157 6.70 -17.40 -8.02
C GLY A 157 5.96 -16.05 -8.06
N LYS A 158 5.28 -15.66 -6.99
CA LYS A 158 4.62 -14.35 -6.91
C LYS A 158 5.55 -13.23 -6.45
N ILE A 159 6.72 -13.55 -5.91
CA ILE A 159 7.68 -12.55 -5.42
C ILE A 159 8.60 -12.10 -6.55
N GLN A 160 8.95 -13.00 -7.46
CA GLN A 160 9.90 -12.73 -8.53
C GLN A 160 9.62 -11.42 -9.28
N PRO A 161 8.38 -11.14 -9.76
CA PRO A 161 8.08 -9.88 -10.44
C PRO A 161 8.19 -8.65 -9.52
N VAL A 162 7.99 -8.84 -8.20
CA VAL A 162 8.16 -7.75 -7.22
C VAL A 162 9.64 -7.41 -7.09
N ILE A 163 10.50 -8.41 -6.90
CA ILE A 163 11.96 -8.22 -6.78
C ILE A 163 12.52 -7.60 -8.06
N GLU A 164 12.17 -8.13 -9.23
CA GLU A 164 12.64 -7.61 -10.53
C GLU A 164 12.26 -6.13 -10.74
N ARG A 165 11.08 -5.72 -10.30
CA ARG A 165 10.65 -4.32 -10.38
C ARG A 165 11.57 -3.39 -9.57
N TYR A 166 12.07 -3.84 -8.42
CA TYR A 166 12.95 -3.04 -7.57
C TYR A 166 14.42 -3.12 -7.98
N LEU A 167 14.86 -4.22 -8.57
CA LEU A 167 16.20 -4.36 -9.15
C LEU A 167 16.34 -3.59 -10.45
N SER A 168 15.27 -3.52 -11.28
CA SER A 168 15.29 -2.85 -12.60
C SER A 168 15.20 -1.34 -12.52
N SER A 169 14.75 -0.77 -11.41
CA SER A 169 14.55 0.69 -11.26
C SER A 169 15.83 1.49 -11.05
N GLY A 170 17.00 0.92 -11.38
CA GLY A 170 18.19 1.64 -11.87
C GLY A 170 18.78 2.79 -11.06
N ASP A 171 18.50 2.93 -9.78
CA ASP A 171 19.29 3.78 -8.89
C ASP A 171 20.42 2.94 -8.28
N ASN A 172 21.54 2.88 -9.02
CA ASN A 172 22.82 2.29 -8.66
C ASN A 172 22.80 0.84 -8.12
N ASN A 173 23.68 0.01 -8.67
CA ASN A 173 23.98 -1.39 -8.33
C ASN A 173 24.33 -1.67 -6.84
N ASP A 174 24.19 -0.70 -5.96
CA ASP A 174 24.46 -0.76 -4.51
C ASP A 174 23.17 -0.73 -3.67
N GLY A 175 22.03 -1.10 -4.23
CA GLY A 175 20.78 -1.20 -3.47
C GLY A 175 20.82 -2.38 -2.47
N PRO A 176 20.11 -2.27 -1.33
CA PRO A 176 20.15 -3.26 -0.24
C PRO A 176 19.41 -4.57 -0.54
N PHE A 177 19.10 -4.86 -1.81
CA PHE A 177 18.52 -6.14 -2.21
C PHE A 177 19.64 -7.14 -2.47
N SER A 178 19.80 -8.09 -1.55
CA SER A 178 20.59 -9.28 -1.78
C SER A 178 19.96 -10.12 -2.87
N SER A 179 20.76 -10.72 -3.74
CA SER A 179 20.30 -11.60 -4.81
C SER A 179 19.50 -12.78 -4.23
N LEU A 180 18.61 -13.37 -5.03
CA LEU A 180 17.84 -14.58 -4.69
C LEU A 180 18.71 -15.76 -4.18
N SER A 181 20.03 -15.77 -4.47
CA SER A 181 20.98 -16.73 -3.94
C SER A 181 21.15 -16.65 -2.43
N ASP A 182 21.04 -15.43 -1.85
CA ASP A 182 21.22 -15.21 -0.41
C ASP A 182 19.94 -15.58 0.38
N LEU A 183 18.77 -15.50 -0.28
CA LEU A 183 17.50 -16.00 0.29
C LEU A 183 17.47 -17.51 0.50
N LYS A 184 18.19 -18.31 -0.31
CA LYS A 184 18.28 -19.76 -0.14
C LYS A 184 18.97 -20.19 1.16
N SER A 185 19.80 -19.34 1.75
CA SER A 185 20.42 -19.63 3.06
C SER A 185 19.43 -19.51 4.23
N PHE A 186 18.35 -18.77 4.07
CA PHE A 186 17.30 -18.64 5.10
C PHE A 186 16.25 -19.76 5.05
N SER A 187 16.05 -20.42 3.91
CA SER A 187 15.11 -21.54 3.77
C SER A 187 15.62 -22.87 4.42
N GLY A 188 16.81 -22.85 5.02
CA GLY A 188 17.49 -24.02 5.57
C GLY A 188 17.28 -24.28 7.06
N THR A 189 16.49 -23.51 7.79
CA THR A 189 16.23 -23.77 9.20
C THR A 189 14.74 -23.77 9.53
N SER A 190 14.13 -24.94 9.31
CA SER A 190 13.00 -25.43 10.09
C SER A 190 13.25 -25.20 11.59
N HIS A 191 12.42 -24.45 12.25
CA HIS A 191 11.94 -24.57 13.64
C HIS A 191 11.36 -23.27 14.13
N ILE A 192 10.22 -22.85 13.56
CA ILE A 192 9.24 -22.15 14.38
C ILE A 192 8.43 -23.27 15.04
N LYS A 193 8.80 -23.62 16.26
CA LYS A 193 7.95 -24.46 17.11
C LYS A 193 6.63 -23.73 17.27
N GLN A 194 5.54 -24.37 16.83
CA GLN A 194 4.21 -24.05 17.30
C GLN A 194 4.20 -24.18 18.83
N GLY A 195 4.22 -23.06 19.53
CA GLY A 195 3.90 -22.97 20.94
C GLY A 195 2.40 -22.83 21.08
N MET A 196 1.82 -23.76 21.82
CA MET A 196 0.41 -23.83 22.25
C MET A 196 -0.12 -22.53 22.83
#